data_6acbc2ad06445fbddb738bd27401b4cc
#
_entry.id   6acbc2ad06445fbddb738bd27401b4cc
#
_cell.length_a   1.000
_cell.length_b   1.000
_cell.length_c   1.000
_cell.angle_alpha   90.00
_cell.angle_beta   90.00
_cell.angle_gamma   90.00
#
_symmetry.space_group_name_H-M   'P 1'
#
loop_
_entity.id
_entity.type
_entity.pdbx_description
1 polymer ?
#
loop_
_entity_poly.entity_id
_entity_poly.type
_entity_poly.pdbx_seq_one_letter_code
_entity_poly.pdbx_strand_id
1 'polypeptide(L)'
;VGPYVPACQMMGSMLAQIHGEVPQYLKLTAAGSLADADPSILVAGTVKGLLSYQGRATVTPVNADAVAQRHGIKVETQARSDADGYASTVAVMADGTEVACTRGDAAQTARLVSLLGYKIDIAPGRQSLIFEYVDAPGKIGTIGTILGSAGINITTMQVGMKEKEKNALVYMNVEGAVDDSTMDRLREGLGELKNLWYVKL
;
A
#
# COMPACT_ATOMS: atom_id res chain seq x y z
N VAL A 1 15.47 7.25 -10.00
CA VAL A 1 15.17 5.90 -9.48
C VAL A 1 15.42 5.85 -7.97
N GLY A 2 16.63 6.17 -7.50
CA GLY A 2 17.01 6.06 -6.09
C GLY A 2 15.99 6.63 -5.10
N PRO A 3 15.45 7.81 -5.32
CA PRO A 3 14.41 8.40 -4.48
C PRO A 3 13.11 7.60 -4.35
N TYR A 4 12.81 6.67 -5.25
CA TYR A 4 11.65 5.79 -5.17
C TYR A 4 11.88 4.51 -4.34
N VAL A 5 13.14 4.19 -4.00
CA VAL A 5 13.47 2.96 -3.24
C VAL A 5 12.74 2.87 -1.89
N PRO A 6 12.67 3.93 -1.06
CA PRO A 6 11.91 3.90 0.17
C PRO A 6 10.40 3.66 -0.07
N ALA A 7 9.85 4.24 -1.15
CA ALA A 7 8.45 4.02 -1.53
C ALA A 7 8.20 2.56 -1.95
N CYS A 8 9.10 1.96 -2.72
CA CYS A 8 9.02 0.55 -3.10
C CYS A 8 9.11 -0.36 -1.87
N GLN A 9 10.01 -0.07 -0.93
CA GLN A 9 10.10 -0.82 0.32
C GLN A 9 8.81 -0.69 1.14
N MET A 10 8.25 0.49 1.25
CA MET A 10 6.98 0.75 1.91
C MET A 10 5.82 -0.02 1.25
N MET A 11 5.71 0.03 -0.09
CA MET A 11 4.69 -0.71 -0.84
C MET A 11 4.83 -2.22 -0.65
N GLY A 12 6.06 -2.75 -0.68
CA GLY A 12 6.32 -4.16 -0.39
C GLY A 12 5.88 -4.57 1.01
N SER A 13 6.22 -3.76 2.02
CA SER A 13 5.79 -3.99 3.41
C SER A 13 4.27 -3.95 3.56
N MET A 14 3.61 -3.00 2.91
CA MET A 14 2.15 -2.90 2.89
C MET A 14 1.50 -4.13 2.27
N LEU A 15 1.98 -4.57 1.11
CA LEU A 15 1.47 -5.77 0.43
C LEU A 15 1.64 -7.02 1.28
N ALA A 16 2.78 -7.19 1.95
CA ALA A 16 3.00 -8.31 2.86
C ALA A 16 1.98 -8.35 4.00
N GLN A 17 1.62 -7.18 4.56
CA GLN A 17 0.63 -7.08 5.64
C GLN A 17 -0.80 -7.26 5.13
N ILE A 18 -1.11 -6.86 3.90
CA ILE A 18 -2.43 -7.04 3.28
C ILE A 18 -2.65 -8.51 2.94
N HIS A 19 -1.64 -9.20 2.41
CA HIS A 19 -1.73 -10.63 2.06
C HIS A 19 -1.65 -11.56 3.28
N GLY A 20 -0.87 -11.17 4.30
CA GLY A 20 -0.58 -12.02 5.46
C GLY A 20 0.39 -13.18 5.18
N GLU A 21 0.77 -13.38 3.93
CA GLU A 21 1.72 -14.42 3.47
C GLU A 21 2.63 -13.87 2.35
N VAL A 22 3.67 -14.62 1.99
CA VAL A 22 4.55 -14.27 0.88
C VAL A 22 3.85 -14.50 -0.44
N PRO A 23 3.75 -13.49 -1.31
CA PRO A 23 3.14 -13.67 -2.63
C PRO A 23 4.00 -14.59 -3.50
N GLN A 24 3.36 -15.30 -4.42
CA GLN A 24 4.05 -16.13 -5.41
C GLN A 24 4.46 -15.34 -6.66
N TYR A 25 3.78 -14.23 -6.93
CA TYR A 25 4.02 -13.38 -8.08
C TYR A 25 4.11 -11.92 -7.69
N LEU A 26 5.13 -11.26 -8.20
CA LEU A 26 5.40 -9.84 -8.02
C LEU A 26 5.63 -9.18 -9.37
N LYS A 27 4.85 -8.17 -9.70
CA LYS A 27 5.06 -7.32 -10.87
C LYS A 27 5.34 -5.90 -10.45
N LEU A 28 6.45 -5.33 -10.91
CA LEU A 28 6.79 -3.93 -10.73
C LEU A 28 6.67 -3.20 -12.07
N THR A 29 5.87 -2.15 -12.10
CA THR A 29 5.71 -1.27 -13.27
C THR A 29 6.31 0.09 -12.97
N ALA A 30 7.31 0.52 -13.76
CA ALA A 30 7.88 1.86 -13.72
C ALA A 30 7.32 2.67 -14.89
N ALA A 31 6.79 3.86 -14.63
CA ALA A 31 6.11 4.66 -15.64
C ALA A 31 6.57 6.11 -15.68
N GLY A 32 6.31 6.77 -16.82
CA GLY A 32 6.73 8.14 -17.10
C GLY A 32 8.24 8.28 -17.17
N SER A 33 8.82 9.26 -16.47
CA SER A 33 10.27 9.50 -16.48
C SER A 33 11.12 8.36 -15.89
N LEU A 34 10.49 7.34 -15.31
CA LEU A 34 11.16 6.13 -14.80
C LEU A 34 11.18 4.98 -15.82
N ALA A 35 10.50 5.09 -16.94
CA ALA A 35 10.33 3.99 -17.91
C ALA A 35 11.65 3.46 -18.49
N ASP A 36 12.63 4.36 -18.69
CA ASP A 36 13.94 4.01 -19.26
C ASP A 36 14.99 3.67 -18.18
N ALA A 37 14.59 3.67 -16.91
CA ALA A 37 15.51 3.43 -15.80
C ALA A 37 15.66 1.92 -15.52
N ASP A 38 16.84 1.51 -15.03
CA ASP A 38 17.03 0.15 -14.53
C ASP A 38 16.14 -0.10 -13.31
N PRO A 39 15.19 -1.06 -13.39
CA PRO A 39 14.25 -1.34 -12.30
C PRO A 39 14.86 -2.13 -11.13
N SER A 40 16.07 -2.67 -11.26
CA SER A 40 16.68 -3.59 -10.28
C SER A 40 16.70 -3.03 -8.86
N ILE A 41 16.99 -1.73 -8.71
CA ILE A 41 17.02 -1.08 -7.41
C ILE A 41 15.61 -0.92 -6.81
N LEU A 42 14.58 -0.73 -7.64
CA LEU A 42 13.18 -0.66 -7.22
C LEU A 42 12.67 -2.04 -6.79
N VAL A 43 13.01 -3.07 -7.57
CA VAL A 43 12.73 -4.49 -7.24
C VAL A 43 13.37 -4.84 -5.91
N ALA A 44 14.64 -4.49 -5.69
CA ALA A 44 15.32 -4.74 -4.42
C ALA A 44 14.61 -4.08 -3.23
N GLY A 45 14.18 -2.82 -3.38
CA GLY A 45 13.39 -2.13 -2.37
C GLY A 45 12.08 -2.86 -2.07
N THR A 46 11.36 -3.26 -3.11
CA THR A 46 10.08 -3.98 -2.98
C THR A 46 10.24 -5.33 -2.28
N VAL A 47 11.18 -6.16 -2.74
CA VAL A 47 11.46 -7.49 -2.15
C VAL A 47 11.90 -7.34 -0.70
N LYS A 48 12.74 -6.35 -0.39
CA LYS A 48 13.13 -6.05 0.99
C LYS A 48 11.91 -5.72 1.87
N GLY A 49 10.98 -4.92 1.36
CA GLY A 49 9.74 -4.60 2.05
C GLY A 49 8.86 -5.82 2.28
N LEU A 50 8.64 -6.62 1.22
CA LEU A 50 7.85 -7.86 1.28
C LEU A 50 8.37 -8.84 2.34
N LEU A 51 9.69 -8.99 2.43
CA LEU A 51 10.33 -9.94 3.34
C LEU A 51 10.63 -9.37 4.72
N SER A 52 10.27 -8.11 5.01
CA SER A 52 10.58 -7.45 6.27
C SER A 52 10.01 -8.16 7.51
N TYR A 53 8.93 -8.91 7.35
CA TYR A 53 8.26 -9.69 8.41
C TYR A 53 8.77 -11.13 8.54
N GLN A 54 9.58 -11.62 7.58
CA GLN A 54 10.05 -13.02 7.58
C GLN A 54 11.48 -13.21 8.08
N GLY A 55 12.11 -12.16 8.57
CA GLY A 55 13.48 -12.19 9.04
C GLY A 55 14.42 -11.28 8.25
N ARG A 56 15.68 -11.24 8.64
CA ARG A 56 16.69 -10.35 8.05
C ARG A 56 17.28 -10.94 6.75
N ALA A 57 16.53 -10.92 5.66
CA ALA A 57 17.14 -11.16 4.35
C ALA A 57 17.94 -9.91 3.94
N THR A 58 19.23 -10.07 3.65
CA THR A 58 20.00 -8.99 3.03
C THR A 58 19.64 -8.92 1.55
N VAL A 59 18.80 -7.95 1.18
CA VAL A 59 18.39 -7.72 -0.20
C VAL A 59 19.14 -6.54 -0.76
N THR A 60 19.78 -6.76 -1.91
CA THR A 60 20.53 -5.75 -2.69
C THR A 60 20.04 -5.77 -4.13
N PRO A 61 20.29 -4.74 -4.96
CA PRO A 61 19.92 -4.77 -6.38
C PRO A 61 20.50 -5.95 -7.15
N VAL A 62 21.66 -6.45 -6.72
CA VAL A 62 22.35 -7.58 -7.39
C VAL A 62 21.72 -8.94 -7.03
N ASN A 63 21.18 -9.09 -5.83
CA ASN A 63 20.67 -10.39 -5.37
C ASN A 63 19.14 -10.46 -5.22
N ALA A 64 18.41 -9.38 -5.50
CA ALA A 64 16.98 -9.29 -5.28
C ALA A 64 16.20 -10.43 -5.94
N ASP A 65 16.48 -10.73 -7.21
CA ASP A 65 15.82 -11.80 -7.95
C ASP A 65 16.13 -13.18 -7.35
N ALA A 66 17.39 -13.45 -7.00
CA ALA A 66 17.77 -14.71 -6.37
C ALA A 66 17.16 -14.87 -4.97
N VAL A 67 17.02 -13.77 -4.22
CA VAL A 67 16.34 -13.78 -2.92
C VAL A 67 14.84 -14.02 -3.11
N ALA A 68 14.20 -13.34 -4.05
CA ALA A 68 12.78 -13.54 -4.38
C ALA A 68 12.51 -15.00 -4.77
N GLN A 69 13.31 -15.57 -5.69
CA GLN A 69 13.19 -16.96 -6.12
C GLN A 69 13.30 -17.96 -4.98
N ARG A 70 14.25 -17.75 -4.04
CA ARG A 70 14.38 -18.61 -2.85
C ARG A 70 13.16 -18.60 -1.95
N HIS A 71 12.37 -17.52 -1.98
CA HIS A 71 11.09 -17.40 -1.27
C HIS A 71 9.88 -17.76 -2.14
N GLY A 72 10.11 -18.33 -3.34
CA GLY A 72 9.04 -18.75 -4.25
C GLY A 72 8.38 -17.61 -5.01
N ILE A 73 8.94 -16.40 -5.00
CA ILE A 73 8.38 -15.22 -5.67
C ILE A 73 8.91 -15.15 -7.10
N LYS A 74 8.02 -15.20 -8.08
CA LYS A 74 8.34 -14.86 -9.47
C LYS A 74 8.24 -13.35 -9.65
N VAL A 75 9.34 -12.72 -10.06
CA VAL A 75 9.40 -11.27 -10.29
C VAL A 75 9.29 -10.96 -11.77
N GLU A 76 8.46 -9.97 -12.12
CA GLU A 76 8.33 -9.41 -13.45
C GLU A 76 8.45 -7.88 -13.38
N THR A 77 9.09 -7.28 -14.37
CA THR A 77 9.19 -5.82 -14.50
C THR A 77 8.56 -5.33 -15.79
N GLN A 78 7.91 -4.19 -15.75
CA GLN A 78 7.31 -3.54 -16.90
C GLN A 78 7.67 -2.05 -16.92
N ALA A 79 7.92 -1.52 -18.11
CA ALA A 79 8.05 -0.09 -18.35
C ALA A 79 6.81 0.44 -19.10
N ARG A 80 6.33 1.63 -18.74
CA ARG A 80 5.25 2.34 -19.42
C ARG A 80 5.63 3.80 -19.64
N SER A 81 5.35 4.34 -20.81
CA SER A 81 5.56 5.77 -21.10
C SER A 81 4.54 6.66 -20.38
N ASP A 82 3.28 6.20 -20.28
CA ASP A 82 2.21 6.91 -19.60
C ASP A 82 2.20 6.59 -18.11
N ALA A 83 2.20 7.63 -17.27
CA ALA A 83 2.15 7.58 -15.83
C ALA A 83 0.81 8.08 -15.25
N ASP A 84 -0.28 7.94 -16.02
CA ASP A 84 -1.65 8.28 -15.60
C ASP A 84 -1.82 9.74 -15.11
N GLY A 85 -1.14 10.67 -15.82
CA GLY A 85 -1.17 12.11 -15.52
C GLY A 85 -0.13 12.60 -14.52
N TYR A 86 0.72 11.72 -14.01
CA TYR A 86 1.88 12.07 -13.17
C TYR A 86 3.15 12.15 -14.00
N ALA A 87 4.18 12.85 -13.50
CA ALA A 87 5.50 12.85 -14.14
C ALA A 87 6.14 11.45 -14.12
N SER A 88 5.90 10.69 -13.06
CA SER A 88 6.33 9.31 -12.92
C SER A 88 5.52 8.59 -11.85
N THR A 89 5.33 7.29 -12.03
CA THR A 89 4.74 6.40 -11.02
C THR A 89 5.52 5.09 -10.95
N VAL A 90 5.45 4.46 -9.79
CA VAL A 90 5.83 3.06 -9.60
C VAL A 90 4.61 2.32 -9.05
N ALA A 91 4.21 1.26 -9.73
CA ALA A 91 3.18 0.35 -9.26
C ALA A 91 3.78 -1.01 -8.93
N VAL A 92 3.33 -1.61 -7.85
CA VAL A 92 3.70 -2.96 -7.41
C VAL A 92 2.43 -3.78 -7.27
N MET A 93 2.37 -4.88 -7.98
CA MET A 93 1.29 -5.86 -7.88
C MET A 93 1.84 -7.16 -7.31
N ALA A 94 1.20 -7.67 -6.27
CA ALA A 94 1.49 -8.97 -5.66
C ALA A 94 0.21 -9.80 -5.69
N ASP A 95 0.23 -10.97 -6.37
CA ASP A 95 -0.90 -11.90 -6.49
C ASP A 95 -2.27 -11.21 -6.74
N GLY A 96 -2.29 -10.25 -7.68
CA GLY A 96 -3.50 -9.53 -8.07
C GLY A 96 -3.85 -8.29 -7.22
N THR A 97 -3.13 -8.04 -6.13
CA THR A 97 -3.27 -6.82 -5.32
C THR A 97 -2.25 -5.78 -5.75
N GLU A 98 -2.71 -4.61 -6.20
CA GLU A 98 -1.84 -3.53 -6.66
C GLU A 98 -1.84 -2.34 -5.71
N VAL A 99 -0.65 -1.77 -5.53
CA VAL A 99 -0.42 -0.48 -4.92
C VAL A 99 0.49 0.36 -5.82
N ALA A 100 0.15 1.62 -6.02
CA ALA A 100 0.97 2.53 -6.82
C ALA A 100 1.26 3.82 -6.06
N CYS A 101 2.44 4.36 -6.31
CA CYS A 101 2.87 5.63 -5.75
C CYS A 101 3.48 6.56 -6.81
N THR A 102 3.38 7.85 -6.52
CA THR A 102 4.18 8.91 -7.15
C THR A 102 4.98 9.64 -6.09
N ARG A 103 5.83 10.56 -6.51
CA ARG A 103 6.52 11.49 -5.61
C ARG A 103 6.05 12.90 -5.86
N GLY A 104 5.68 13.60 -4.78
CA GLY A 104 5.34 15.02 -4.84
C GLY A 104 6.59 15.89 -5.01
N ASP A 105 6.45 17.01 -5.71
CA ASP A 105 7.57 17.85 -6.17
C ASP A 105 8.36 18.50 -5.04
N ALA A 106 7.71 19.10 -4.05
CA ALA A 106 8.38 19.95 -3.05
C ALA A 106 8.92 19.17 -1.84
N ALA A 107 8.19 18.19 -1.34
CA ALA A 107 8.57 17.44 -0.11
C ALA A 107 9.29 16.13 -0.43
N GLN A 108 9.36 15.72 -1.69
CA GLN A 108 9.92 14.44 -2.15
C GLN A 108 9.33 13.22 -1.40
N THR A 109 8.17 13.39 -0.79
CA THR A 109 7.46 12.36 -0.04
C THR A 109 6.69 11.48 -1.00
N ALA A 110 6.75 10.18 -0.82
CA ALA A 110 5.94 9.23 -1.58
C ALA A 110 4.45 9.45 -1.27
N ARG A 111 3.62 9.47 -2.30
CA ARG A 111 2.16 9.54 -2.20
C ARG A 111 1.57 8.31 -2.87
N LEU A 112 0.71 7.61 -2.17
CA LEU A 112 -0.10 6.54 -2.77
C LEU A 112 -1.12 7.20 -3.71
N VAL A 113 -1.18 6.71 -4.94
CA VAL A 113 -2.12 7.19 -5.96
C VAL A 113 -3.12 6.12 -6.39
N SER A 114 -2.82 4.86 -6.08
CA SER A 114 -3.72 3.73 -6.27
C SER A 114 -3.49 2.67 -5.20
N LEU A 115 -4.57 2.06 -4.71
CA LEU A 115 -4.55 0.91 -3.82
C LEU A 115 -5.76 0.03 -4.11
N LEU A 116 -5.56 -1.27 -4.37
CA LEU A 116 -6.62 -2.24 -4.65
C LEU A 116 -7.55 -1.82 -5.82
N GLY A 117 -7.01 -1.06 -6.78
CA GLY A 117 -7.77 -0.51 -7.91
C GLY A 117 -8.61 0.74 -7.58
N TYR A 118 -8.50 1.28 -6.36
CA TYR A 118 -9.09 2.56 -5.99
C TYR A 118 -8.08 3.68 -6.21
N LYS A 119 -8.54 4.79 -6.82
CA LYS A 119 -7.73 6.02 -6.90
C LYS A 119 -7.78 6.73 -5.56
N ILE A 120 -6.62 7.06 -5.03
CA ILE A 120 -6.42 7.81 -3.78
C ILE A 120 -5.29 8.82 -3.99
N ASP A 121 -5.08 9.70 -3.05
CA ASP A 121 -3.94 10.62 -3.04
C ASP A 121 -3.56 10.93 -1.59
N ILE A 122 -2.70 10.11 -1.01
CA ILE A 122 -2.33 10.23 0.41
C ILE A 122 -0.86 9.89 0.63
N ALA A 123 -0.20 10.67 1.49
CA ALA A 123 1.11 10.31 2.03
C ALA A 123 0.91 9.31 3.19
N PRO A 124 1.45 8.09 3.09
CA PRO A 124 1.33 7.10 4.16
C PRO A 124 2.02 7.56 5.45
N GLY A 125 1.37 7.33 6.59
CA GLY A 125 1.96 7.51 7.91
C GLY A 125 2.61 6.22 8.42
N ARG A 126 3.13 6.27 9.65
CA ARG A 126 3.72 5.09 10.30
C ARG A 126 2.72 3.98 10.60
N GLN A 127 1.47 4.35 10.81
CA GLN A 127 0.36 3.45 11.12
C GLN A 127 -0.85 3.87 10.32
N SER A 128 -1.49 2.92 9.69
CA SER A 128 -2.66 3.19 8.85
C SER A 128 -3.71 2.11 9.03
N LEU A 129 -4.96 2.52 9.00
CA LEU A 129 -6.11 1.64 8.85
C LEU A 129 -6.62 1.74 7.41
N ILE A 130 -6.88 0.59 6.80
CA ILE A 130 -7.41 0.50 5.44
C ILE A 130 -8.70 -0.30 5.51
N PHE A 131 -9.79 0.31 5.06
CA PHE A 131 -11.13 -0.29 5.03
C PHE A 131 -11.59 -0.44 3.59
N GLU A 132 -12.17 -1.57 3.25
CA GLU A 132 -12.95 -1.76 2.04
C GLU A 132 -14.36 -2.21 2.43
N TYR A 133 -15.39 -1.42 2.10
CA TYR A 133 -16.77 -1.70 2.47
C TYR A 133 -17.76 -1.24 1.40
N VAL A 134 -19.01 -1.69 1.52
CA VAL A 134 -20.12 -1.17 0.71
C VAL A 134 -20.45 0.24 1.22
N ASP A 135 -20.31 1.24 0.34
CA ASP A 135 -20.51 2.63 0.71
C ASP A 135 -21.98 2.93 1.10
N ALA A 136 -22.13 3.59 2.23
CA ALA A 136 -23.38 4.04 2.74
C ALA A 136 -23.19 5.25 3.68
N PRO A 137 -24.21 6.15 3.80
CA PRO A 137 -24.17 7.24 4.75
C PRO A 137 -23.90 6.75 6.18
N GLY A 138 -23.08 7.51 6.93
CA GLY A 138 -22.78 7.21 8.33
C GLY A 138 -21.55 6.31 8.58
N LYS A 139 -21.01 5.61 7.57
CA LYS A 139 -19.86 4.73 7.75
C LYS A 139 -18.64 5.46 8.34
N ILE A 140 -18.28 6.61 7.79
CA ILE A 140 -17.16 7.42 8.30
C ILE A 140 -17.42 7.89 9.73
N GLY A 141 -18.65 8.29 10.04
CA GLY A 141 -19.06 8.68 11.40
C GLY A 141 -18.90 7.53 12.40
N THR A 142 -19.28 6.31 12.02
CA THR A 142 -19.09 5.09 12.83
C THR A 142 -17.61 4.84 13.10
N ILE A 143 -16.76 4.88 12.06
CA ILE A 143 -15.31 4.72 12.20
C ILE A 143 -14.74 5.77 13.17
N GLY A 144 -15.07 7.05 12.95
CA GLY A 144 -14.57 8.14 13.78
C GLY A 144 -15.00 8.02 15.24
N THR A 145 -16.26 7.60 15.51
CA THR A 145 -16.77 7.39 16.87
C THR A 145 -16.03 6.26 17.57
N ILE A 146 -15.82 5.13 16.89
CA ILE A 146 -15.11 3.97 17.47
C ILE A 146 -13.66 4.33 17.79
N LEU A 147 -12.95 4.92 16.84
CA LEU A 147 -11.54 5.33 17.03
C LEU A 147 -11.39 6.40 18.11
N GLY A 148 -12.25 7.43 18.09
CA GLY A 148 -12.23 8.48 19.10
C GLY A 148 -12.49 7.95 20.50
N SER A 149 -13.44 7.01 20.67
CA SER A 149 -13.70 6.37 21.97
C SER A 149 -12.57 5.47 22.46
N ALA A 150 -11.72 4.99 21.55
CA ALA A 150 -10.49 4.24 21.85
C ALA A 150 -9.26 5.14 22.06
N GLY A 151 -9.41 6.48 22.00
CA GLY A 151 -8.30 7.43 22.13
C GLY A 151 -7.38 7.47 20.93
N ILE A 152 -7.83 6.99 19.76
CA ILE A 152 -7.05 6.94 18.53
C ILE A 152 -7.37 8.18 17.69
N ASN A 153 -6.34 8.96 17.35
CA ASN A 153 -6.48 10.15 16.52
C ASN A 153 -6.32 9.80 15.04
N ILE A 154 -7.18 10.38 14.18
CA ILE A 154 -7.06 10.30 12.72
C ILE A 154 -6.33 11.56 12.26
N THR A 155 -5.13 11.40 11.69
CA THR A 155 -4.32 12.54 11.24
C THR A 155 -4.57 12.91 9.79
N THR A 156 -4.85 11.94 8.94
CA THR A 156 -5.16 12.14 7.52
C THR A 156 -6.08 11.01 7.06
N MET A 157 -6.99 11.32 6.16
CA MET A 157 -7.91 10.33 5.59
C MET A 157 -8.17 10.62 4.12
N GLN A 158 -8.27 9.57 3.33
CA GLN A 158 -8.68 9.61 1.93
C GLN A 158 -9.72 8.53 1.67
N VAL A 159 -10.77 8.89 0.93
CA VAL A 159 -11.80 7.96 0.47
C VAL A 159 -11.68 7.81 -1.04
N GLY A 160 -11.46 6.58 -1.51
CA GLY A 160 -11.50 6.21 -2.92
C GLY A 160 -12.80 5.48 -3.25
N MET A 161 -13.36 5.78 -4.43
CA MET A 161 -14.55 5.12 -4.97
C MET A 161 -14.22 4.47 -6.31
N LYS A 162 -14.87 3.33 -6.62
CA LYS A 162 -14.86 2.77 -7.96
C LYS A 162 -16.13 3.16 -8.69
N GLU A 163 -16.00 3.73 -9.89
CA GLU A 163 -17.13 4.30 -10.65
C GLU A 163 -18.29 3.33 -10.92
N LYS A 164 -18.00 2.02 -10.97
CA LYS A 164 -18.98 0.98 -11.30
C LYS A 164 -19.43 0.12 -10.13
N GLU A 165 -18.87 0.34 -8.96
CA GLU A 165 -19.12 -0.47 -7.76
C GLU A 165 -19.59 0.44 -6.62
N LYS A 166 -20.50 -0.09 -5.77
CA LYS A 166 -20.90 0.62 -4.54
C LYS A 166 -19.88 0.45 -3.41
N ASN A 167 -18.63 0.21 -3.75
CA ASN A 167 -17.57 -0.02 -2.77
C ASN A 167 -16.74 1.23 -2.60
N ALA A 168 -16.38 1.51 -1.36
CA ALA A 168 -15.42 2.53 -0.98
C ALA A 168 -14.19 1.89 -0.36
N LEU A 169 -13.02 2.49 -0.61
CA LEU A 169 -11.82 2.24 0.15
C LEU A 169 -11.50 3.48 0.96
N VAL A 170 -11.32 3.32 2.26
CA VAL A 170 -10.83 4.38 3.13
C VAL A 170 -9.43 4.03 3.57
N TYR A 171 -8.51 4.91 3.29
CA TYR A 171 -7.15 4.89 3.83
C TYR A 171 -7.02 6.00 4.86
N MET A 172 -6.63 5.68 6.07
CA MET A 172 -6.42 6.70 7.11
C MET A 172 -5.14 6.44 7.88
N ASN A 173 -4.39 7.51 8.08
CA ASN A 173 -3.27 7.53 9.01
C ASN A 173 -3.81 7.76 10.42
N VAL A 174 -3.32 6.98 11.37
CA VAL A 174 -3.76 7.05 12.77
C VAL A 174 -2.59 7.21 13.73
N GLU A 175 -2.86 7.81 14.87
CA GLU A 175 -1.98 7.91 16.02
C GLU A 175 -2.66 7.31 17.23
N GLY A 176 -1.94 6.42 17.92
CA GLY A 176 -2.45 5.67 19.05
C GLY A 176 -2.33 4.17 18.81
N ALA A 177 -2.50 3.38 19.86
CA ALA A 177 -2.45 1.93 19.76
C ALA A 177 -3.81 1.39 19.29
N VAL A 178 -3.81 0.74 18.12
CA VAL A 178 -4.98 0.01 17.61
C VAL A 178 -4.84 -1.43 18.09
N ASP A 179 -5.63 -1.80 19.07
CA ASP A 179 -5.68 -3.15 19.62
C ASP A 179 -6.73 -4.04 18.94
N ASP A 180 -6.70 -5.33 19.24
CA ASP A 180 -7.65 -6.30 18.66
C ASP A 180 -9.09 -5.97 19.01
N SER A 181 -9.35 -5.47 20.21
CA SER A 181 -10.69 -5.04 20.64
C SER A 181 -11.23 -3.90 19.78
N THR A 182 -10.39 -2.93 19.45
CA THR A 182 -10.75 -1.84 18.55
C THR A 182 -11.00 -2.34 17.13
N MET A 183 -10.16 -3.27 16.64
CA MET A 183 -10.37 -3.91 15.34
C MET A 183 -11.69 -4.68 15.27
N ASP A 184 -12.07 -5.41 16.32
CA ASP A 184 -13.33 -6.15 16.39
C ASP A 184 -14.54 -5.19 16.41
N ARG A 185 -14.47 -4.12 17.19
CA ARG A 185 -15.52 -3.08 17.21
C ARG A 185 -15.70 -2.41 15.84
N LEU A 186 -14.62 -2.19 15.11
CA LEU A 186 -14.69 -1.67 13.74
C LEU A 186 -15.37 -2.66 12.79
N ARG A 187 -15.05 -3.96 12.89
CA ARG A 187 -15.69 -5.00 12.09
C ARG A 187 -17.19 -5.08 12.37
N GLU A 188 -17.57 -5.10 13.63
CA GLU A 188 -18.98 -5.19 14.05
C GLU A 188 -19.76 -3.92 13.69
N GLY A 189 -19.17 -2.74 13.91
CA GLY A 189 -19.84 -1.46 13.69
C GLY A 189 -20.06 -1.08 12.23
N LEU A 190 -19.24 -1.60 11.31
CA LEU A 190 -19.32 -1.27 9.88
C LEU A 190 -20.29 -2.19 9.10
N GLY A 191 -20.68 -3.34 9.62
CA GLY A 191 -21.57 -4.27 8.94
C GLY A 191 -20.94 -4.84 7.67
N GLU A 192 -21.42 -4.45 6.49
CA GLU A 192 -20.95 -4.95 5.18
C GLU A 192 -19.50 -4.54 4.87
N LEU A 193 -18.59 -4.95 5.73
CA LEU A 193 -17.14 -4.76 5.61
C LEU A 193 -16.57 -5.90 4.76
N LYS A 194 -15.88 -5.56 3.66
CA LYS A 194 -15.17 -6.54 2.83
C LYS A 194 -13.81 -6.85 3.40
N ASN A 195 -13.05 -5.80 3.74
CA ASN A 195 -11.70 -5.93 4.25
C ASN A 195 -11.40 -4.83 5.28
N LEU A 196 -10.54 -5.16 6.22
CA LEU A 196 -9.97 -4.24 7.20
C LEU A 196 -8.54 -4.67 7.52
N TRP A 197 -7.60 -3.78 7.27
CA TRP A 197 -6.20 -3.98 7.59
C TRP A 197 -5.67 -2.88 8.51
N TYR A 198 -4.83 -3.26 9.45
CA TYR A 198 -4.00 -2.37 10.23
C TYR A 198 -2.57 -2.55 9.78
N VAL A 199 -2.00 -1.53 9.14
CA VAL A 199 -0.68 -1.57 8.51
C VAL A 199 0.29 -0.68 9.28
N LYS A 200 1.48 -1.21 9.58
CA LYS A 200 2.61 -0.50 10.21
C LYS A 200 3.77 -0.41 9.22
N LEU A 201 4.21 0.82 8.91
CA LEU A 201 5.24 1.13 7.91
C LEU A 201 6.50 1.69 8.55
#